data_e67190a2c03596e5f66f78962b5d57e0
#
_entry.id   e67190a2c03596e5f66f78962b5d57e0
#
_cell.length_a   1.000
_cell.length_b   1.000
_cell.length_c   1.000
_cell.angle_alpha   90.00
_cell.angle_beta   90.00
_cell.angle_gamma   90.00
#
_symmetry.space_group_name_H-M   'P 1'
#
loop_
_entity.id
_entity.type
_entity.pdbx_description
1 polymer ?
#
loop_
_entity_poly.entity_id
_entity_poly.type
_entity_poly.pdbx_seq_one_letter_code
_entity_poly.pdbx_strand_id
1 'polypeptide(L)'
;MNFKKKLSISLAIIDILVIVLVVFVKSNVSVNNVEKKDTVAAANVLTTSDDALDIYRDKEIEEYIESRPVIVYDNLTMDELAAKLDNVLHSTMSGKGYLVASYALEQGVDPYLATAVILLETGCNSSCSSMVNTCHNVGGQKGSGCGAHASFPTLDDGIRAFIDNLNRNYFSRGLNTPESIGPKYAESGEWPRKVNNYINQIKNA
;
A
#
# COMPACT_ATOMS: atom_id res chain seq x y z
N MET A 1 23.50 24.42 -2.91
CA MET A 1 22.94 23.09 -2.62
C MET A 1 22.13 23.20 -1.33
N ASN A 2 20.78 23.05 -1.42
CA ASN A 2 19.84 23.39 -0.35
C ASN A 2 20.00 22.46 0.88
N PHE A 3 19.87 23.05 2.08
CA PHE A 3 19.99 22.36 3.37
C PHE A 3 19.14 21.06 3.48
N LYS A 4 17.93 21.08 2.92
CA LYS A 4 17.05 19.90 2.83
C LYS A 4 17.66 18.76 1.99
N LYS A 5 18.41 19.07 0.93
CA LYS A 5 19.11 18.07 0.11
C LYS A 5 20.29 17.42 0.84
N LYS A 6 21.00 18.20 1.67
CA LYS A 6 22.08 17.68 2.51
C LYS A 6 21.58 16.74 3.61
N LEU A 7 20.43 17.08 4.22
CA LEU A 7 19.81 16.24 5.27
C LEU A 7 19.29 14.91 4.71
N SER A 8 18.65 14.91 3.52
CA SER A 8 18.18 13.69 2.86
C SER A 8 19.34 12.75 2.45
N ILE A 9 20.46 13.30 1.97
CA ILE A 9 21.65 12.52 1.62
C ILE A 9 22.30 11.91 2.88
N SER A 10 22.32 12.65 3.99
CA SER A 10 22.86 12.16 5.26
C SER A 10 22.05 10.99 5.83
N LEU A 11 20.72 11.04 5.76
CA LEU A 11 19.83 9.94 6.19
C LEU A 11 20.02 8.70 5.31
N ALA A 12 20.09 8.85 4.00
CA ALA A 12 20.32 7.73 3.08
C ALA A 12 21.68 7.03 3.30
N ILE A 13 22.72 7.79 3.68
CA ILE A 13 24.04 7.23 3.99
C ILE A 13 24.00 6.45 5.32
N ILE A 14 23.23 6.91 6.31
CA ILE A 14 23.07 6.21 7.59
C ILE A 14 22.34 4.87 7.36
N ASP A 15 21.28 4.84 6.54
CA ASP A 15 20.56 3.60 6.21
C ASP A 15 21.46 2.59 5.49
N ILE A 16 22.28 3.03 4.55
CA ILE A 16 23.24 2.17 3.85
C ILE A 16 24.30 1.62 4.82
N LEU A 17 24.80 2.44 5.76
CA LEU A 17 25.76 2.00 6.75
C LEU A 17 25.18 0.96 7.71
N VAL A 18 23.92 1.12 8.12
CA VAL A 18 23.23 0.13 8.97
C VAL A 18 23.03 -1.19 8.24
N ILE A 19 22.63 -1.16 6.96
CA ILE A 19 22.48 -2.37 6.14
C ILE A 19 23.83 -3.10 5.96
N VAL A 20 24.91 -2.37 5.69
CA VAL A 20 26.26 -2.95 5.56
C VAL A 20 26.72 -3.55 6.88
N LEU A 21 26.44 -2.90 8.01
CA LEU A 21 26.81 -3.42 9.34
C LEU A 21 26.04 -4.72 9.66
N VAL A 22 24.74 -4.79 9.36
CA VAL A 22 23.91 -5.98 9.56
C VAL A 22 24.38 -7.14 8.68
N VAL A 23 24.74 -6.88 7.43
CA VAL A 23 25.28 -7.90 6.51
C VAL A 23 26.68 -8.37 6.99
N PHE A 24 27.52 -7.46 7.46
CA PHE A 24 28.85 -7.81 7.97
C PHE A 24 28.80 -8.63 9.26
N VAL A 25 27.87 -8.33 10.16
CA VAL A 25 27.64 -9.13 11.39
C VAL A 25 27.12 -10.52 11.03
N LYS A 26 26.18 -10.66 10.07
CA LYS A 26 25.71 -11.97 9.62
C LYS A 26 26.78 -12.81 8.93
N SER A 27 27.70 -12.20 8.18
CA SER A 27 28.78 -12.93 7.52
C SER A 27 29.91 -13.39 8.46
N ASN A 28 30.10 -12.74 9.61
CA ASN A 28 31.12 -13.13 10.61
C ASN A 28 30.62 -14.18 11.62
N VAL A 29 29.34 -14.46 11.69
CA VAL A 29 28.75 -15.53 12.57
C VAL A 29 28.82 -16.92 11.93
N SER A 30 29.16 -17.02 10.64
CA SER A 30 29.13 -18.29 9.90
C SER A 30 30.47 -19.05 9.82
N VAL A 31 31.49 -18.68 10.55
CA VAL A 31 32.83 -19.37 10.50
C VAL A 31 33.29 -19.73 11.91
N ASN A 32 32.75 -20.74 12.51
CA ASN A 32 33.43 -21.55 13.52
C ASN A 32 32.72 -22.89 13.71
N ASN A 33 32.83 -23.79 12.70
CA ASN A 33 32.71 -25.21 12.93
C ASN A 33 34.09 -25.83 12.86
N VAL A 34 34.70 -26.04 14.01
CA VAL A 34 35.91 -26.86 14.17
C VAL A 34 35.53 -28.08 15.00
N GLU A 35 35.94 -29.23 14.44
CA GLU A 35 35.80 -30.59 14.94
C GLU A 35 36.00 -30.78 16.44
N LYS A 36 35.10 -31.59 17.00
CA LYS A 36 35.20 -32.08 18.37
C LYS A 36 35.74 -33.48 18.37
N LYS A 37 36.92 -33.67 18.97
CA LYS A 37 37.40 -34.95 19.43
C LYS A 37 37.46 -34.97 20.96
N ASP A 38 36.97 -36.05 21.51
CA ASP A 38 36.63 -36.32 22.89
C ASP A 38 37.73 -36.01 23.92
N THR A 39 37.35 -35.35 25.01
CA THR A 39 37.83 -35.68 26.38
C THR A 39 36.78 -35.18 27.37
N VAL A 40 36.28 -36.13 28.17
CA VAL A 40 35.36 -35.97 29.27
C VAL A 40 36.08 -35.39 30.47
N ALA A 41 35.56 -34.39 31.13
CA ALA A 41 35.29 -34.20 32.53
C ALA A 41 35.39 -32.74 33.00
N ALA A 42 34.33 -32.30 33.67
CA ALA A 42 34.30 -31.26 34.71
C ALA A 42 34.67 -29.83 34.32
N ALA A 43 33.68 -29.10 33.74
CA ALA A 43 33.39 -27.69 34.02
C ALA A 43 32.00 -27.34 33.53
N ASN A 44 30.97 -27.98 34.11
CA ASN A 44 29.62 -27.45 34.07
C ASN A 44 29.49 -26.40 35.16
N VAL A 45 28.75 -25.33 34.79
CA VAL A 45 28.27 -24.21 35.62
C VAL A 45 29.16 -22.97 35.46
N LEU A 46 28.84 -22.17 34.41
CA LEU A 46 28.87 -20.70 34.41
C LEU A 46 28.79 -20.08 32.97
N THR A 47 27.98 -20.68 32.07
CA THR A 47 27.74 -20.03 30.75
C THR A 47 26.26 -20.01 30.34
N THR A 48 25.33 -20.19 31.29
CA THR A 48 23.88 -20.32 30.94
C THR A 48 23.04 -19.08 31.22
N SER A 49 23.60 -18.01 31.78
CA SER A 49 22.78 -16.82 32.04
C SER A 49 22.80 -15.79 30.93
N ASP A 50 23.94 -15.57 30.29
CA ASP A 50 24.05 -14.51 29.28
C ASP A 50 23.47 -14.94 27.94
N ASP A 51 23.74 -16.16 27.47
CA ASP A 51 23.15 -16.70 26.22
C ASP A 51 21.64 -16.87 26.34
N ALA A 52 21.11 -17.26 27.50
CA ALA A 52 19.68 -17.36 27.73
C ALA A 52 19.00 -15.99 27.75
N LEU A 53 19.63 -14.98 28.34
CA LEU A 53 19.14 -13.61 28.39
C LEU A 53 19.14 -12.97 26.99
N ASP A 54 20.15 -13.26 26.16
CA ASP A 54 20.20 -12.77 24.77
C ASP A 54 19.09 -13.43 23.91
N ILE A 55 18.85 -14.74 24.05
CA ILE A 55 17.76 -15.43 23.37
C ILE A 55 16.38 -14.90 23.80
N TYR A 56 16.19 -14.62 25.09
CA TYR A 56 14.93 -14.03 25.58
C TYR A 56 14.75 -12.61 25.07
N ARG A 57 15.79 -11.80 25.07
CA ARG A 57 15.77 -10.42 24.55
C ARG A 57 15.49 -10.38 23.05
N ASP A 58 16.10 -11.27 22.27
CA ASP A 58 15.88 -11.34 20.82
C ASP A 58 14.44 -11.79 20.50
N LYS A 59 13.87 -12.74 21.25
CA LYS A 59 12.47 -13.13 21.13
C LYS A 59 11.50 -12.01 21.50
N GLU A 60 11.77 -11.29 22.57
CA GLU A 60 10.93 -10.16 23.02
C GLU A 60 10.98 -9.01 22.01
N ILE A 61 12.13 -8.78 21.37
CA ILE A 61 12.32 -7.80 20.31
C ILE A 61 11.58 -8.26 19.03
N GLU A 62 11.69 -9.53 18.62
CA GLU A 62 10.96 -10.07 17.47
C GLU A 62 9.43 -9.98 17.69
N GLU A 63 8.93 -10.40 18.84
CA GLU A 63 7.52 -10.30 19.21
C GLU A 63 7.03 -8.84 19.23
N TYR A 64 7.86 -7.91 19.74
CA TYR A 64 7.56 -6.48 19.75
C TYR A 64 7.54 -5.89 18.33
N ILE A 65 8.43 -6.33 17.44
CA ILE A 65 8.46 -5.88 16.03
C ILE A 65 7.25 -6.44 15.28
N GLU A 66 6.91 -7.72 15.45
CA GLU A 66 5.75 -8.35 14.84
C GLU A 66 4.41 -7.77 15.33
N SER A 67 4.37 -7.28 16.57
CA SER A 67 3.16 -6.67 17.15
C SER A 67 2.88 -5.25 16.69
N ARG A 68 3.84 -4.60 16.01
CA ARG A 68 3.64 -3.21 15.55
C ARG A 68 2.76 -3.17 14.31
N PRO A 69 1.74 -2.29 14.28
CA PRO A 69 0.93 -2.11 13.10
C PRO A 69 1.80 -1.60 11.95
N VAL A 70 1.75 -2.30 10.80
CA VAL A 70 2.44 -1.88 9.58
C VAL A 70 1.64 -0.74 8.94
N ILE A 71 2.22 0.45 8.94
CA ILE A 71 1.64 1.63 8.28
C ILE A 71 1.90 1.53 6.79
N VAL A 72 0.84 1.62 5.99
CA VAL A 72 0.90 1.45 4.53
C VAL A 72 0.63 2.74 3.75
N TYR A 73 -0.22 3.64 4.29
CA TYR A 73 -0.62 4.87 3.62
C TYR A 73 -1.22 5.88 4.61
N ASP A 74 -0.87 7.17 4.50
CA ASP A 74 -1.44 8.30 5.28
C ASP A 74 -1.54 8.04 6.79
N ASN A 75 -0.50 7.44 7.37
CA ASN A 75 -0.42 6.97 8.76
C ASN A 75 -1.46 5.90 9.15
N LEU A 76 -2.02 5.18 8.18
CA LEU A 76 -3.00 4.12 8.38
C LEU A 76 -2.39 2.74 8.10
N THR A 77 -2.82 1.75 8.85
CA THR A 77 -2.66 0.34 8.50
C THR A 77 -3.56 -0.02 7.31
N MET A 78 -3.38 -1.20 6.74
CA MET A 78 -4.22 -1.66 5.64
C MET A 78 -5.69 -1.76 6.04
N ASP A 79 -5.98 -2.26 7.24
CA ASP A 79 -7.36 -2.42 7.72
C ASP A 79 -8.02 -1.06 7.99
N GLU A 80 -7.28 -0.11 8.56
CA GLU A 80 -7.79 1.25 8.78
C GLU A 80 -8.04 1.98 7.45
N LEU A 81 -7.14 1.85 6.48
CA LEU A 81 -7.32 2.40 5.14
C LEU A 81 -8.54 1.77 4.45
N ALA A 82 -8.69 0.44 4.50
CA ALA A 82 -9.83 -0.26 3.94
C ALA A 82 -11.14 0.18 4.56
N ALA A 83 -11.20 0.27 5.89
CA ALA A 83 -12.38 0.74 6.62
C ALA A 83 -12.72 2.20 6.25
N LYS A 84 -11.73 3.07 6.14
CA LYS A 84 -11.92 4.46 5.71
C LYS A 84 -12.51 4.55 4.30
N LEU A 85 -12.07 3.71 3.35
CA LEU A 85 -12.66 3.66 2.02
C LEU A 85 -14.08 3.07 2.04
N ASP A 86 -14.33 2.05 2.85
CA ASP A 86 -15.67 1.45 2.99
C ASP A 86 -16.70 2.42 3.61
N ASN A 87 -16.25 3.37 4.44
CA ASN A 87 -17.13 4.41 5.00
C ASN A 87 -17.75 5.32 3.93
N VAL A 88 -17.19 5.39 2.74
CA VAL A 88 -17.69 6.20 1.63
C VAL A 88 -18.20 5.38 0.44
N LEU A 89 -17.86 4.09 0.37
CA LEU A 89 -18.30 3.17 -0.68
C LEU A 89 -19.58 2.45 -0.26
N HIS A 90 -20.67 2.76 -0.94
CA HIS A 90 -22.00 2.23 -0.60
C HIS A 90 -22.58 1.36 -1.71
N SER A 91 -23.76 0.78 -1.43
CA SER A 91 -24.51 -0.06 -2.37
C SER A 91 -23.67 -1.24 -2.87
N THR A 92 -23.56 -1.46 -4.17
CA THR A 92 -22.78 -2.56 -4.78
C THR A 92 -21.29 -2.51 -4.45
N MET A 93 -20.76 -1.33 -4.10
CA MET A 93 -19.34 -1.14 -3.73
C MET A 93 -19.06 -1.36 -2.24
N SER A 94 -20.05 -1.62 -1.41
CA SER A 94 -19.87 -1.89 0.04
C SER A 94 -18.96 -3.11 0.24
N GLY A 95 -17.97 -2.99 1.16
CA GLY A 95 -17.00 -4.03 1.47
C GLY A 95 -15.88 -4.19 0.41
N LYS A 96 -15.75 -3.24 -0.52
CA LYS A 96 -14.68 -3.25 -1.53
C LYS A 96 -13.49 -2.37 -1.16
N GLY A 97 -13.52 -1.72 0.01
CA GLY A 97 -12.45 -0.83 0.48
C GLY A 97 -11.09 -1.52 0.54
N TYR A 98 -11.03 -2.75 1.05
CA TYR A 98 -9.77 -3.50 1.09
C TYR A 98 -9.21 -3.79 -0.31
N LEU A 99 -10.06 -4.22 -1.25
CA LEU A 99 -9.63 -4.48 -2.63
C LEU A 99 -9.12 -3.22 -3.31
N VAL A 100 -9.84 -2.10 -3.17
CA VAL A 100 -9.42 -0.82 -3.75
C VAL A 100 -8.11 -0.35 -3.13
N ALA A 101 -7.99 -0.39 -1.79
CA ALA A 101 -6.79 0.03 -1.08
C ALA A 101 -5.57 -0.80 -1.48
N SER A 102 -5.66 -2.12 -1.33
CA SER A 102 -4.53 -3.03 -1.55
C SER A 102 -4.07 -3.00 -3.01
N TYR A 103 -5.00 -3.07 -3.96
CA TYR A 103 -4.64 -3.10 -5.37
C TYR A 103 -4.14 -1.74 -5.88
N ALA A 104 -4.69 -0.62 -5.38
CA ALA A 104 -4.19 0.70 -5.71
C ALA A 104 -2.73 0.87 -5.25
N LEU A 105 -2.42 0.49 -4.01
CA LEU A 105 -1.05 0.55 -3.48
C LEU A 105 -0.10 -0.38 -4.26
N GLU A 106 -0.52 -1.59 -4.58
CA GLU A 106 0.25 -2.53 -5.42
C GLU A 106 0.61 -1.93 -6.78
N GLN A 107 -0.35 -1.23 -7.40
CA GLN A 107 -0.17 -0.60 -8.70
C GLN A 107 0.47 0.80 -8.62
N GLY A 108 0.85 1.30 -7.44
CA GLY A 108 1.40 2.64 -7.26
C GLY A 108 0.41 3.76 -7.55
N VAL A 109 -0.88 3.50 -7.40
CA VAL A 109 -1.97 4.46 -7.56
C VAL A 109 -2.40 4.96 -6.18
N ASP A 110 -2.68 6.24 -6.05
CA ASP A 110 -3.21 6.82 -4.81
C ASP A 110 -4.61 6.25 -4.50
N PRO A 111 -4.81 5.56 -3.34
CA PRO A 111 -6.08 4.92 -3.01
C PRO A 111 -7.23 5.91 -2.83
N TYR A 112 -6.97 7.12 -2.30
CA TYR A 112 -7.99 8.14 -2.14
C TYR A 112 -8.42 8.70 -3.50
N LEU A 113 -7.46 8.93 -4.40
CA LEU A 113 -7.76 9.40 -5.75
C LEU A 113 -8.54 8.33 -6.53
N ALA A 114 -8.13 7.06 -6.49
CA ALA A 114 -8.86 5.97 -7.15
C ALA A 114 -10.30 5.89 -6.64
N THR A 115 -10.49 5.91 -5.32
CA THR A 115 -11.83 5.88 -4.69
C THR A 115 -12.65 7.11 -5.07
N ALA A 116 -12.05 8.30 -5.04
CA ALA A 116 -12.73 9.55 -5.40
C ALA A 116 -13.25 9.56 -6.84
N VAL A 117 -12.45 9.00 -7.77
CA VAL A 117 -12.88 8.87 -9.18
C VAL A 117 -14.00 7.82 -9.30
N ILE A 118 -13.90 6.68 -8.62
CA ILE A 118 -15.00 5.70 -8.57
C ILE A 118 -16.30 6.38 -8.10
N LEU A 119 -16.27 7.13 -7.00
CA LEU A 119 -17.46 7.80 -6.47
C LEU A 119 -18.03 8.81 -7.46
N LEU A 120 -17.16 9.59 -8.12
CA LEU A 120 -17.58 10.58 -9.10
C LEU A 120 -18.23 9.96 -10.33
N GLU A 121 -17.66 8.86 -10.85
CA GLU A 121 -18.13 8.22 -12.09
C GLU A 121 -19.37 7.36 -11.88
N THR A 122 -19.56 6.85 -10.66
CA THR A 122 -20.55 5.80 -10.41
C THR A 122 -21.72 6.23 -9.51
N GLY A 123 -21.54 7.29 -8.70
CA GLY A 123 -22.48 7.69 -7.65
C GLY A 123 -22.54 6.72 -6.47
N CYS A 124 -21.60 5.80 -6.33
CA CYS A 124 -21.59 4.77 -5.28
C CYS A 124 -21.37 5.30 -3.84
N ASN A 125 -21.41 6.60 -3.64
CA ASN A 125 -21.54 7.23 -2.33
C ASN A 125 -23.00 7.20 -1.79
N SER A 126 -23.94 6.75 -2.60
CA SER A 126 -25.34 6.51 -2.18
C SER A 126 -25.91 5.27 -2.87
N SER A 127 -26.12 5.31 -4.18
CA SER A 127 -26.57 4.16 -4.97
C SER A 127 -25.78 4.10 -6.27
N CYS A 128 -25.20 2.93 -6.55
CA CYS A 128 -24.39 2.75 -7.75
C CYS A 128 -25.21 2.86 -9.04
N SER A 129 -24.61 3.39 -10.08
CA SER A 129 -25.18 3.46 -11.42
C SER A 129 -25.44 2.07 -12.01
N SER A 130 -26.31 1.99 -13.02
CA SER A 130 -26.56 0.74 -13.75
C SER A 130 -25.30 0.18 -14.40
N MET A 131 -24.34 1.02 -14.78
CA MET A 131 -23.07 0.59 -15.36
C MET A 131 -22.24 -0.26 -14.39
N VAL A 132 -22.22 0.08 -13.10
CA VAL A 132 -21.61 -0.75 -12.06
C VAL A 132 -22.40 -2.03 -11.85
N ASN A 133 -23.73 -1.90 -11.69
CA ASN A 133 -24.59 -3.02 -11.32
C ASN A 133 -24.71 -4.09 -12.42
N THR A 134 -24.62 -3.70 -13.68
CA THR A 134 -24.86 -4.59 -14.83
C THR A 134 -23.56 -4.97 -15.55
N CYS A 135 -22.62 -4.03 -15.63
CA CYS A 135 -21.39 -4.19 -16.45
C CYS A 135 -20.14 -4.28 -15.60
N HIS A 136 -20.26 -4.13 -14.28
CA HIS A 136 -19.14 -4.11 -13.33
C HIS A 136 -18.06 -3.05 -13.67
N ASN A 137 -18.45 -1.98 -14.37
CA ASN A 137 -17.55 -0.92 -14.83
C ASN A 137 -17.60 0.26 -13.85
N VAL A 138 -16.56 0.43 -13.07
CA VAL A 138 -16.47 1.41 -11.99
C VAL A 138 -15.82 2.73 -12.40
N GLY A 139 -15.33 2.86 -13.62
CA GLY A 139 -14.60 4.03 -14.09
C GLY A 139 -15.10 4.60 -15.42
N GLY A 140 -16.27 4.19 -15.92
CA GLY A 140 -16.79 4.64 -17.21
C GLY A 140 -15.88 4.25 -18.39
N GLN A 141 -15.10 3.18 -18.25
CA GLN A 141 -14.13 2.76 -19.25
C GLN A 141 -14.82 2.43 -20.57
N LYS A 142 -14.36 3.04 -21.65
CA LYS A 142 -14.85 2.77 -23.02
C LYS A 142 -14.44 1.36 -23.44
N GLY A 143 -15.30 0.71 -24.23
CA GLY A 143 -15.05 -0.65 -24.70
C GLY A 143 -16.31 -1.29 -25.30
N SER A 144 -16.38 -2.61 -25.24
CA SER A 144 -17.51 -3.40 -25.73
C SER A 144 -18.13 -4.22 -24.60
N GLY A 145 -19.36 -4.71 -24.82
CA GLY A 145 -20.05 -5.59 -23.88
C GLY A 145 -21.10 -4.87 -23.02
N CYS A 146 -21.06 -3.52 -22.95
CA CYS A 146 -22.02 -2.71 -22.23
C CYS A 146 -22.31 -1.41 -22.99
N GLY A 147 -22.97 -1.50 -24.13
CA GLY A 147 -23.12 -0.36 -25.04
C GLY A 147 -21.76 0.10 -25.57
N ALA A 148 -21.39 1.38 -25.35
CA ALA A 148 -20.11 1.94 -25.71
C ALA A 148 -19.03 1.77 -24.60
N HIS A 149 -19.34 1.00 -23.53
CA HIS A 149 -18.48 0.80 -22.39
C HIS A 149 -18.02 -0.67 -22.27
N ALA A 150 -16.92 -0.87 -21.59
CA ALA A 150 -16.43 -2.20 -21.27
C ALA A 150 -17.34 -2.87 -20.24
N SER A 151 -17.50 -4.19 -20.36
CA SER A 151 -18.10 -5.05 -19.34
C SER A 151 -17.04 -5.99 -18.77
N PHE A 152 -17.11 -6.25 -17.49
CA PHE A 152 -16.19 -7.12 -16.78
C PHE A 152 -16.93 -8.32 -16.19
N PRO A 153 -16.27 -9.50 -16.06
CA PRO A 153 -16.92 -10.70 -15.54
C PRO A 153 -17.44 -10.55 -14.10
N THR A 154 -16.65 -9.88 -13.27
CA THR A 154 -16.99 -9.58 -11.87
C THR A 154 -16.74 -8.12 -11.54
N LEU A 155 -17.31 -7.65 -10.44
CA LEU A 155 -17.05 -6.31 -9.91
C LEU A 155 -15.57 -6.13 -9.55
N ASP A 156 -14.96 -7.16 -8.99
CA ASP A 156 -13.53 -7.16 -8.62
C ASP A 156 -12.63 -7.01 -9.86
N ASP A 157 -12.98 -7.67 -10.97
CA ASP A 157 -12.28 -7.48 -12.25
C ASP A 157 -12.43 -6.05 -12.77
N GLY A 158 -13.61 -5.46 -12.64
CA GLY A 158 -13.87 -4.08 -13.03
C GLY A 158 -13.06 -3.08 -12.20
N ILE A 159 -12.96 -3.29 -10.88
CA ILE A 159 -12.13 -2.47 -9.98
C ILE A 159 -10.66 -2.57 -10.37
N ARG A 160 -10.13 -3.78 -10.56
CA ARG A 160 -8.73 -3.98 -10.96
C ARG A 160 -8.45 -3.33 -12.31
N ALA A 161 -9.29 -3.58 -13.31
CA ALA A 161 -9.14 -2.99 -14.65
C ALA A 161 -9.17 -1.45 -14.63
N PHE A 162 -9.96 -0.86 -13.74
CA PHE A 162 -10.00 0.58 -13.55
C PHE A 162 -8.69 1.12 -12.93
N ILE A 163 -8.18 0.47 -11.88
CA ILE A 163 -6.91 0.87 -11.24
C ILE A 163 -5.75 0.69 -12.21
N ASP A 164 -5.70 -0.41 -12.97
CA ASP A 164 -4.72 -0.62 -14.04
C ASP A 164 -4.78 0.48 -15.11
N ASN A 165 -5.99 0.94 -15.44
CA ASN A 165 -6.18 2.05 -16.36
C ASN A 165 -5.60 3.36 -15.82
N LEU A 166 -5.85 3.65 -14.52
CA LEU A 166 -5.27 4.81 -13.84
C LEU A 166 -3.74 4.74 -13.85
N ASN A 167 -3.15 3.60 -13.49
CA ASN A 167 -1.71 3.44 -13.52
C ASN A 167 -1.17 3.66 -14.94
N ARG A 168 -1.61 2.85 -15.90
CA ARG A 168 -1.06 2.83 -17.26
C ARG A 168 -1.19 4.17 -18.00
N ASN A 169 -2.29 4.86 -17.83
CA ASN A 169 -2.58 6.08 -18.58
C ASN A 169 -2.16 7.37 -17.90
N TYR A 170 -1.98 7.35 -16.56
CA TYR A 170 -1.71 8.56 -15.79
C TYR A 170 -0.52 8.40 -14.83
N PHE A 171 -0.60 7.56 -13.81
CA PHE A 171 0.41 7.48 -12.75
C PHE A 171 1.80 7.10 -13.27
N SER A 172 1.92 6.09 -14.13
CA SER A 172 3.18 5.68 -14.78
C SER A 172 3.80 6.77 -15.66
N ARG A 173 3.04 7.82 -15.96
CA ARG A 173 3.48 8.98 -16.75
C ARG A 173 3.70 10.23 -15.91
N GLY A 174 3.69 10.09 -14.57
CA GLY A 174 3.87 11.20 -13.62
C GLY A 174 2.64 12.08 -13.43
N LEU A 175 1.47 11.70 -13.98
CA LEU A 175 0.20 12.39 -13.76
C LEU A 175 -0.51 11.74 -12.57
N ASN A 176 -0.32 12.30 -11.38
CA ASN A 176 -0.74 11.70 -10.11
C ASN A 176 -1.57 12.64 -9.21
N THR A 177 -2.03 13.76 -9.74
CA THR A 177 -2.95 14.67 -9.06
C THR A 177 -4.19 14.90 -9.91
N PRO A 178 -5.35 15.26 -9.32
CA PRO A 178 -6.54 15.58 -10.09
C PRO A 178 -6.29 16.65 -11.17
N GLU A 179 -5.48 17.65 -10.87
CA GLU A 179 -5.15 18.75 -11.79
C GLU A 179 -4.31 18.27 -12.97
N SER A 180 -3.39 17.34 -12.75
CA SER A 180 -2.54 16.79 -13.82
C SER A 180 -3.27 15.74 -14.68
N ILE A 181 -4.22 15.02 -14.08
CA ILE A 181 -5.04 13.99 -14.74
C ILE A 181 -6.18 14.61 -15.54
N GLY A 182 -6.85 15.62 -14.95
CA GLY A 182 -8.10 16.19 -15.45
C GLY A 182 -8.11 16.56 -16.93
N PRO A 183 -7.10 17.30 -17.45
CA PRO A 183 -7.07 17.69 -18.87
C PRO A 183 -7.09 16.53 -19.86
N LYS A 184 -6.68 15.34 -19.43
CA LYS A 184 -6.66 14.13 -20.27
C LYS A 184 -7.83 13.19 -19.96
N TYR A 185 -8.36 13.23 -18.73
CA TYR A 185 -9.40 12.31 -18.27
C TYR A 185 -10.80 12.76 -18.68
N ALA A 186 -11.09 14.05 -18.54
CA ALA A 186 -12.43 14.61 -18.75
C ALA A 186 -12.40 15.89 -19.59
N GLU A 187 -13.47 16.11 -20.34
CA GLU A 187 -13.67 17.36 -21.11
C GLU A 187 -14.00 18.55 -20.18
N SER A 188 -14.56 18.28 -19.01
CA SER A 188 -14.95 19.30 -18.03
C SER A 188 -13.78 19.79 -17.22
N GLY A 189 -13.49 21.10 -17.26
CA GLY A 189 -12.51 21.73 -16.38
C GLY A 189 -12.83 21.66 -14.89
N GLU A 190 -14.06 21.29 -14.53
CA GLU A 190 -14.52 21.11 -13.14
C GLU A 190 -14.17 19.75 -12.53
N TRP A 191 -13.68 18.80 -13.35
CA TRP A 191 -13.39 17.45 -12.91
C TRP A 191 -12.37 17.42 -11.75
N PRO A 192 -11.24 18.13 -11.79
CA PRO A 192 -10.28 18.13 -10.67
C PRO A 192 -10.90 18.59 -9.35
N ARG A 193 -11.69 19.65 -9.39
CA ARG A 193 -12.40 20.17 -8.21
C ARG A 193 -13.36 19.12 -7.62
N LYS A 194 -14.11 18.41 -8.47
CA LYS A 194 -15.05 17.37 -8.02
C LYS A 194 -14.30 16.20 -7.39
N VAL A 195 -13.20 15.73 -7.99
CA VAL A 195 -12.36 14.66 -7.42
C VAL A 195 -11.77 15.08 -6.08
N ASN A 196 -11.23 16.30 -5.98
CA ASN A 196 -10.68 16.83 -4.73
C ASN A 196 -11.74 16.90 -3.62
N ASN A 197 -12.99 17.22 -3.95
CA ASN A 197 -14.08 17.20 -2.97
C ASN A 197 -14.31 15.79 -2.41
N TYR A 198 -14.30 14.75 -3.24
CA TYR A 198 -14.40 13.37 -2.78
C TYR A 198 -13.17 12.92 -1.99
N ILE A 199 -11.95 13.31 -2.40
CA ILE A 199 -10.73 13.05 -1.62
C ILE A 199 -10.86 13.63 -0.22
N ASN A 200 -11.34 14.87 -0.10
CA ASN A 200 -11.56 15.50 1.21
C ASN A 200 -12.64 14.80 2.04
N GLN A 201 -13.70 14.30 1.41
CA GLN A 201 -14.71 13.48 2.10
C GLN A 201 -14.09 12.19 2.64
N ILE A 202 -13.29 11.49 1.84
CA ILE A 202 -12.60 10.26 2.26
C ILE A 202 -11.66 10.54 3.43
N LYS A 203 -10.87 11.62 3.39
CA LYS A 203 -9.96 11.98 4.47
C LYS A 203 -10.65 12.26 5.80
N ASN A 204 -11.89 12.74 5.76
CA ASN A 204 -12.69 13.10 6.92
C ASN A 204 -13.70 11.99 7.36
N ALA A 205 -13.72 10.85 6.67
CA ALA A 205 -14.60 9.71 6.95
C ALA A 205 -14.13 8.86 8.13
#